data_2047cb580f3482457ec1f74f0ead6e71
#
_entry.id   2047cb580f3482457ec1f74f0ead6e71
#
_cell.length_a   1.000
_cell.length_b   1.000
_cell.length_c   1.000
_cell.angle_alpha   90.00
_cell.angle_beta   90.00
_cell.angle_gamma   90.00
#
_symmetry.space_group_name_H-M   'P 1'
#
loop_
_entity.id
_entity.type
_entity.pdbx_description
1 polymer ?
#
loop_
_entity_poly.entity_id
_entity_poly.type
_entity_poly.pdbx_seq_one_letter_code
_entity_poly.pdbx_strand_id
1 'polypeptide(L)'
;TPDLTNLKPAIFSKKINKGKSILFSNNISLVWDKTKSIDVINILKNIIFNSIDYKKSFYSNSKGQFSFYLWKKNNSFLLWLTNYSGIEQGGYCNKIQKIEINIPKNINKIKIIENYNNSNVSINKNKINMQIIIRNLSIWECINFEFK
;
A
#
# COMPACT_ATOMS: atom_id res chain seq x y z
N THR A 1 -39.60 -8.95 6.90
CA THR A 1 -38.26 -8.49 7.33
C THR A 1 -37.55 -9.68 8.00
N PRO A 2 -36.31 -10.00 7.60
CA PRO A 2 -35.57 -11.06 8.28
C PRO A 2 -35.37 -10.70 9.75
N ASP A 3 -35.56 -11.67 10.61
CA ASP A 3 -35.33 -11.51 12.04
C ASP A 3 -33.83 -11.31 12.29
N LEU A 4 -33.44 -10.10 12.66
CA LEU A 4 -32.05 -9.71 12.90
C LEU A 4 -31.54 -10.10 14.29
N THR A 5 -32.40 -10.65 15.15
CA THR A 5 -32.05 -10.96 16.55
C THR A 5 -31.11 -12.17 16.69
N ASN A 6 -31.01 -13.01 15.65
CA ASN A 6 -30.20 -14.24 15.61
C ASN A 6 -29.00 -14.18 14.65
N LEU A 7 -28.58 -13.00 14.21
CA LEU A 7 -27.43 -12.87 13.31
C LEU A 7 -26.15 -13.23 14.07
N LYS A 8 -25.49 -14.30 13.59
CA LYS A 8 -24.12 -14.63 14.03
C LYS A 8 -23.14 -13.63 13.43
N PRO A 9 -22.11 -13.20 14.18
CA PRO A 9 -21.13 -12.29 13.63
C PRO A 9 -20.42 -12.91 12.43
N ALA A 10 -20.32 -12.12 11.35
CA ALA A 10 -19.65 -12.54 10.12
C ALA A 10 -18.13 -12.42 10.19
N ILE A 11 -17.61 -11.67 11.15
CA ILE A 11 -16.19 -11.41 11.34
C ILE A 11 -15.86 -11.57 12.81
N PHE A 12 -14.89 -12.41 13.12
CA PHE A 12 -14.36 -12.62 14.46
C PHE A 12 -12.94 -12.09 14.54
N SER A 13 -12.59 -11.42 15.62
CA SER A 13 -11.22 -11.01 15.85
C SER A 13 -10.76 -11.38 17.25
N LYS A 14 -9.52 -11.89 17.35
CA LYS A 14 -8.87 -12.24 18.61
C LYS A 14 -7.45 -11.66 18.66
N LYS A 15 -7.11 -11.01 19.77
CA LYS A 15 -5.73 -10.60 20.00
C LYS A 15 -4.91 -11.83 20.43
N ILE A 16 -3.79 -12.08 19.77
CA ILE A 16 -2.87 -13.17 20.07
C ILE A 16 -1.48 -12.55 20.23
N ASN A 17 -0.97 -12.54 21.45
CA ASN A 17 0.30 -11.90 21.80
C ASN A 17 0.36 -10.44 21.30
N LYS A 18 1.34 -10.14 20.41
CA LYS A 18 1.52 -8.82 19.80
C LYS A 18 0.72 -8.66 18.49
N GLY A 19 0.03 -9.71 18.05
CA GLY A 19 -0.73 -9.75 16.79
C GLY A 19 -2.24 -9.81 17.01
N LYS A 20 -2.96 -9.86 15.90
CA LYS A 20 -4.41 -10.02 15.84
C LYS A 20 -4.77 -11.06 14.81
N SER A 21 -5.57 -12.05 15.19
CA SER A 21 -6.17 -13.00 14.26
C SER A 21 -7.56 -12.52 13.87
N ILE A 22 -7.90 -12.60 12.59
CA ILE A 22 -9.21 -12.23 12.08
C ILE A 22 -9.74 -13.38 11.24
N LEU A 23 -10.92 -13.86 11.60
CA LEU A 23 -11.61 -14.94 10.92
C LEU A 23 -12.90 -14.40 10.29
N PHE A 24 -13.09 -14.69 9.01
CA PHE A 24 -14.35 -14.47 8.32
C PHE A 24 -15.16 -15.76 8.35
N SER A 25 -16.43 -15.69 8.72
CA SER A 25 -17.34 -16.86 8.70
C SER A 25 -17.68 -17.31 7.28
N ASN A 26 -17.51 -16.42 6.30
CA ASN A 26 -17.75 -16.70 4.87
C ASN A 26 -16.46 -16.54 4.07
N ASN A 27 -16.42 -17.22 2.91
CA ASN A 27 -15.31 -17.06 1.97
C ASN A 27 -15.40 -15.67 1.27
N ILE A 28 -14.74 -14.68 1.85
CA ILE A 28 -14.77 -13.29 1.37
C ILE A 28 -14.14 -13.14 -0.02
N SER A 29 -13.16 -13.99 -0.37
CA SER A 29 -12.55 -13.97 -1.70
C SER A 29 -13.53 -14.46 -2.77
N LEU A 30 -14.35 -15.46 -2.46
CA LEU A 30 -15.41 -15.92 -3.36
C LEU A 30 -16.51 -14.88 -3.53
N VAL A 31 -16.88 -14.18 -2.44
CA VAL A 31 -17.84 -13.07 -2.51
C VAL A 31 -17.31 -11.97 -3.41
N TRP A 32 -16.03 -11.58 -3.25
CA TRP A 32 -15.38 -10.63 -4.13
C TRP A 32 -15.36 -11.10 -5.59
N ASP A 33 -14.98 -12.35 -5.84
CA ASP A 33 -14.90 -12.88 -7.20
C ASP A 33 -16.24 -12.85 -7.93
N LYS A 34 -17.31 -13.18 -7.23
CA LYS A 34 -18.66 -13.19 -7.80
C LYS A 34 -19.28 -11.80 -7.95
N THR A 35 -19.04 -10.90 -7.01
CA THR A 35 -19.75 -9.60 -6.95
C THR A 35 -18.94 -8.44 -7.48
N LYS A 36 -17.59 -8.54 -7.41
CA LYS A 36 -16.63 -7.44 -7.65
C LYS A 36 -16.98 -6.16 -6.85
N SER A 37 -17.69 -6.35 -5.71
CA SER A 37 -18.20 -5.24 -4.91
C SER A 37 -17.08 -4.45 -4.24
N ILE A 38 -17.10 -3.15 -4.42
CA ILE A 38 -16.16 -2.22 -3.78
C ILE A 38 -16.26 -2.29 -2.25
N ASP A 39 -17.43 -2.65 -1.71
CA ASP A 39 -17.64 -2.74 -0.27
C ASP A 39 -16.82 -3.88 0.35
N VAL A 40 -16.66 -5.00 -0.34
CA VAL A 40 -15.80 -6.11 0.10
C VAL A 40 -14.35 -5.63 0.23
N ILE A 41 -13.85 -4.87 -0.75
CA ILE A 41 -12.50 -4.28 -0.69
C ILE A 41 -12.40 -3.29 0.47
N ASN A 42 -13.41 -2.44 0.66
CA ASN A 42 -13.40 -1.44 1.73
C ASN A 42 -13.40 -2.11 3.13
N ILE A 43 -14.17 -3.19 3.30
CA ILE A 43 -14.16 -3.99 4.52
C ILE A 43 -12.76 -4.55 4.77
N LEU A 44 -12.14 -5.19 3.78
CA LEU A 44 -10.80 -5.75 3.90
C LEU A 44 -9.76 -4.68 4.20
N LYS A 45 -9.79 -3.55 3.50
CA LYS A 45 -8.91 -2.40 3.77
C LYS A 45 -9.05 -1.92 5.21
N ASN A 46 -10.28 -1.70 5.68
CA ASN A 46 -10.52 -1.22 7.04
C ASN A 46 -10.02 -2.21 8.09
N ILE A 47 -10.22 -3.51 7.88
CA ILE A 47 -9.73 -4.55 8.79
C ILE A 47 -8.20 -4.56 8.83
N ILE A 48 -7.54 -4.52 7.68
CA ILE A 48 -6.08 -4.48 7.60
C ILE A 48 -5.55 -3.22 8.28
N PHE A 49 -6.04 -2.04 7.91
CA PHE A 49 -5.58 -0.77 8.48
C PHE A 49 -5.83 -0.64 9.99
N ASN A 50 -6.92 -1.21 10.51
CA ASN A 50 -7.19 -1.24 11.95
C ASN A 50 -6.39 -2.31 12.70
N SER A 51 -5.82 -3.29 11.99
CA SER A 51 -5.05 -4.39 12.60
C SER A 51 -3.55 -4.13 12.64
N ILE A 52 -3.05 -3.29 11.74
CA ILE A 52 -1.65 -2.87 11.68
C ILE A 52 -1.57 -1.38 12.01
N ASP A 53 -0.53 -1.00 12.74
CA ASP A 53 -0.20 0.41 12.95
C ASP A 53 0.43 0.96 11.64
N TYR A 54 -0.44 1.22 10.63
CA TYR A 54 0.00 1.69 9.31
C TYR A 54 0.77 3.02 9.37
N LYS A 55 0.61 3.80 10.47
CA LYS A 55 1.38 5.04 10.68
C LYS A 55 2.87 4.77 10.86
N LYS A 56 3.25 3.52 11.17
CA LYS A 56 4.63 3.05 11.25
C LYS A 56 5.10 2.35 9.97
N SER A 57 4.29 2.34 8.93
CA SER A 57 4.59 1.68 7.66
C SER A 57 4.62 2.68 6.50
N PHE A 58 5.33 2.31 5.44
CA PHE A 58 5.22 3.00 4.16
C PHE A 58 3.88 2.66 3.53
N TYR A 59 3.19 3.65 3.00
CA TYR A 59 1.92 3.44 2.29
C TYR A 59 1.70 4.50 1.22
N SER A 60 0.86 4.20 0.24
CA SER A 60 0.46 5.14 -0.81
C SER A 60 -1.06 5.19 -0.94
N ASN A 61 -1.58 6.41 -1.15
CA ASN A 61 -2.96 6.68 -1.51
C ASN A 61 -3.08 7.11 -2.98
N SER A 62 -1.98 7.03 -3.75
CA SER A 62 -1.99 7.40 -5.17
C SER A 62 -2.89 6.48 -5.97
N LYS A 63 -3.60 7.05 -6.94
CA LYS A 63 -4.39 6.28 -7.89
C LYS A 63 -3.46 5.65 -8.94
N GLY A 64 -3.82 4.46 -9.41
CA GLY A 64 -3.06 3.72 -10.42
C GLY A 64 -2.88 2.26 -10.03
N GLN A 65 -2.57 1.43 -11.02
CA GLN A 65 -2.26 0.02 -10.82
C GLN A 65 -0.75 -0.13 -10.67
N PHE A 66 -0.27 -0.05 -9.45
CA PHE A 66 1.14 -0.24 -9.14
C PHE A 66 1.31 -0.98 -7.81
N SER A 67 2.46 -1.61 -7.65
CA SER A 67 2.93 -2.14 -6.36
C SER A 67 4.26 -1.52 -5.99
N PHE A 68 4.59 -1.57 -4.70
CA PHE A 68 5.93 -1.26 -4.25
C PHE A 68 6.37 -2.22 -3.15
N TYR A 69 7.66 -2.49 -3.12
CA TYR A 69 8.34 -3.33 -2.14
C TYR A 69 9.49 -2.56 -1.53
N LEU A 70 9.68 -2.73 -0.24
CA LEU A 70 10.76 -2.11 0.50
C LEU A 70 11.66 -3.18 1.10
N TRP A 71 12.92 -3.17 0.72
CA TRP A 71 13.97 -4.00 1.32
C TRP A 71 14.93 -3.16 2.13
N LYS A 72 15.35 -3.71 3.26
CA LYS A 72 16.37 -3.10 4.12
C LYS A 72 17.67 -3.85 3.98
N LYS A 73 18.77 -3.13 3.75
CA LYS A 73 20.14 -3.67 3.79
C LYS A 73 21.01 -2.72 4.62
N ASN A 74 21.40 -3.16 5.80
CA ASN A 74 22.13 -2.30 6.76
C ASN A 74 21.37 -1.00 7.07
N ASN A 75 21.96 0.16 6.77
CA ASN A 75 21.37 1.49 6.94
C ASN A 75 20.69 2.03 5.67
N SER A 76 20.74 1.29 4.58
CA SER A 76 20.10 1.67 3.32
C SER A 76 18.81 0.88 3.09
N PHE A 77 17.95 1.46 2.28
CA PHE A 77 16.67 0.90 1.89
C PHE A 77 16.54 0.97 0.39
N LEU A 78 16.02 -0.11 -0.18
CA LEU A 78 15.73 -0.22 -1.59
C LEU A 78 14.21 -0.26 -1.78
N LEU A 79 13.67 0.75 -2.41
CA LEU A 79 12.26 0.85 -2.76
C LEU A 79 12.10 0.48 -4.23
N TRP A 80 11.47 -0.65 -4.48
CA TRP A 80 11.14 -1.13 -5.82
C TRP A 80 9.69 -0.84 -6.14
N LEU A 81 9.42 -0.22 -7.28
CA LEU A 81 8.07 0.06 -7.79
C LEU A 81 7.88 -0.65 -9.12
N THR A 82 6.68 -1.21 -9.31
CA THR A 82 6.26 -1.79 -10.58
C THR A 82 4.90 -1.21 -10.98
N ASN A 83 4.82 -0.74 -12.21
CA ASN A 83 3.62 -0.19 -12.81
C ASN A 83 2.91 -1.27 -13.63
N TYR A 84 1.63 -1.49 -13.35
CA TYR A 84 0.75 -2.43 -14.07
C TYR A 84 -0.34 -1.71 -14.88
N SER A 85 -0.32 -0.38 -14.93
CA SER A 85 -1.37 0.41 -15.59
C SER A 85 -1.40 0.14 -17.10
N GLY A 86 -2.53 -0.34 -17.60
CA GLY A 86 -2.74 -0.57 -19.03
C GLY A 86 -2.25 -1.91 -19.57
N ILE A 87 -1.74 -2.81 -18.74
CA ILE A 87 -1.33 -4.17 -19.19
C ILE A 87 -2.49 -4.92 -19.84
N GLU A 88 -3.73 -4.72 -19.36
CA GLU A 88 -4.94 -5.35 -19.90
C GLU A 88 -5.30 -4.86 -21.31
N GLN A 89 -4.70 -3.76 -21.79
CA GLN A 89 -5.01 -3.09 -23.05
C GLN A 89 -3.96 -3.33 -24.16
N GLY A 90 -3.31 -4.47 -24.19
CA GLY A 90 -2.38 -4.81 -25.27
C GLY A 90 -0.90 -4.74 -24.91
N GLY A 91 -0.55 -4.85 -23.64
CA GLY A 91 0.84 -5.05 -23.22
C GLY A 91 1.68 -3.78 -23.04
N TYR A 92 1.09 -2.60 -23.17
CA TYR A 92 1.80 -1.33 -22.94
C TYR A 92 1.42 -0.73 -21.59
N CYS A 93 2.43 -0.44 -20.75
CA CYS A 93 2.19 0.29 -19.50
C CYS A 93 1.94 1.77 -19.77
N ASN A 94 0.80 2.28 -19.32
CA ASN A 94 0.56 3.72 -19.27
C ASN A 94 1.43 4.35 -18.19
N LYS A 95 2.12 5.44 -18.50
CA LYS A 95 2.92 6.17 -17.51
C LYS A 95 2.04 6.69 -16.37
N ILE A 96 2.45 6.40 -15.15
CA ILE A 96 1.82 7.01 -13.97
C ILE A 96 2.50 8.36 -13.72
N GLN A 97 1.72 9.44 -13.85
CA GLN A 97 2.24 10.82 -13.77
C GLN A 97 2.81 11.14 -12.40
N LYS A 98 2.19 10.64 -11.33
CA LYS A 98 2.62 10.93 -9.95
C LYS A 98 2.24 9.81 -8.99
N ILE A 99 3.20 9.35 -8.22
CA ILE A 99 3.02 8.46 -7.06
C ILE A 99 3.57 9.17 -5.83
N GLU A 100 2.81 9.12 -4.74
CA GLU A 100 3.21 9.63 -3.43
C GLU A 100 3.27 8.47 -2.45
N ILE A 101 4.46 8.20 -1.91
CA ILE A 101 4.67 7.18 -0.88
C ILE A 101 4.90 7.90 0.45
N ASN A 102 3.96 7.72 1.36
CA ASN A 102 4.04 8.28 2.69
C ASN A 102 5.05 7.51 3.53
N ILE A 103 5.88 8.25 4.26
CA ILE A 103 6.94 7.75 5.10
C ILE A 103 6.45 7.69 6.55
N PRO A 104 6.80 6.64 7.30
CA PRO A 104 6.46 6.55 8.73
C PRO A 104 6.89 7.78 9.53
N LYS A 105 6.06 8.21 10.47
CA LYS A 105 6.29 9.44 11.27
C LYS A 105 7.53 9.38 12.17
N ASN A 106 8.01 8.20 12.50
CA ASN A 106 9.24 8.00 13.28
C ASN A 106 10.53 8.25 12.47
N ILE A 107 10.40 8.52 11.17
CA ILE A 107 11.52 8.81 10.28
C ILE A 107 11.55 10.31 10.02
N ASN A 108 12.60 10.97 10.49
CA ASN A 108 12.71 12.43 10.45
C ASN A 108 13.50 12.96 9.25
N LYS A 109 14.34 12.13 8.65
CA LYS A 109 15.21 12.55 7.56
C LYS A 109 15.51 11.38 6.62
N ILE A 110 15.39 11.63 5.33
CA ILE A 110 15.73 10.70 4.25
C ILE A 110 16.66 11.39 3.28
N LYS A 111 17.63 10.64 2.78
CA LYS A 111 18.49 11.04 1.66
C LYS A 111 18.33 10.00 0.55
N ILE A 112 17.92 10.43 -0.63
CA ILE A 112 17.98 9.61 -1.85
C ILE A 112 19.44 9.53 -2.26
N ILE A 113 19.94 8.30 -2.45
CA ILE A 113 21.30 8.03 -2.89
C ILE A 113 21.31 7.88 -4.40
N GLU A 114 20.38 7.11 -4.94
CA GLU A 114 20.34 6.75 -6.35
C GLU A 114 18.91 6.34 -6.77
N ASN A 115 18.56 6.61 -8.01
CA ASN A 115 17.41 6.03 -8.68
C ASN A 115 17.81 5.47 -10.04
N TYR A 116 17.23 4.34 -10.45
CA TYR A 116 17.80 3.48 -11.49
C TYR A 116 17.09 3.54 -12.85
N ASN A 117 15.90 4.11 -12.93
CA ASN A 117 15.12 4.11 -14.20
C ASN A 117 14.58 5.50 -14.60
N ASN A 118 15.34 6.55 -14.35
CA ASN A 118 15.07 7.90 -14.85
C ASN A 118 13.72 8.53 -14.47
N SER A 119 13.00 7.98 -13.51
CA SER A 119 11.85 8.67 -12.94
C SER A 119 12.31 9.90 -12.15
N ASN A 120 11.50 10.96 -12.17
CA ASN A 120 11.78 12.13 -11.34
C ASN A 120 11.42 11.81 -9.89
N VAL A 121 12.43 11.58 -9.06
CA VAL A 121 12.26 11.26 -7.64
C VAL A 121 12.62 12.44 -6.78
N SER A 122 11.74 12.81 -5.85
CA SER A 122 11.96 13.91 -4.90
C SER A 122 11.38 13.58 -3.53
N ILE A 123 11.89 14.24 -2.50
CA ILE A 123 11.34 14.17 -1.15
C ILE A 123 10.56 15.44 -0.89
N ASN A 124 9.31 15.29 -0.50
CA ASN A 124 8.47 16.37 -0.01
C ASN A 124 8.33 16.25 1.51
N LYS A 125 8.71 17.30 2.23
CA LYS A 125 8.55 17.37 3.68
C LYS A 125 7.67 18.57 4.01
N ASN A 126 6.49 18.32 4.51
CA ASN A 126 5.62 19.34 5.10
C ASN A 126 5.50 19.12 6.61
N LYS A 127 4.83 20.04 7.32
CA LYS A 127 4.70 20.01 8.79
C LYS A 127 4.09 18.71 9.35
N ILE A 128 3.37 17.95 8.53
CA ILE A 128 2.58 16.81 8.97
C ILE A 128 3.18 15.48 8.51
N ASN A 129 3.69 15.41 7.28
CA ASN A 129 4.13 14.16 6.65
C ASN A 129 5.39 14.38 5.82
N MET A 130 6.15 13.30 5.67
CA MET A 130 7.23 13.19 4.70
C MET A 130 6.81 12.18 3.63
N GLN A 131 7.12 12.49 2.36
CA GLN A 131 6.73 11.67 1.23
C GLN A 131 7.88 11.53 0.23
N ILE A 132 8.02 10.35 -0.35
CA ILE A 132 8.78 10.15 -1.59
C ILE A 132 7.78 10.37 -2.74
N ILE A 133 8.10 11.30 -3.61
CA ILE A 133 7.31 11.62 -4.80
C ILE A 133 8.04 11.08 -6.02
N ILE A 134 7.39 10.20 -6.76
CA ILE A 134 7.90 9.64 -8.01
C ILE A 134 7.00 10.16 -9.14
N ARG A 135 7.62 10.78 -10.16
CA ARG A 135 6.91 11.28 -11.34
C ARG A 135 7.34 10.53 -12.58
N ASN A 136 6.39 10.36 -13.49
CA ASN A 136 6.60 9.73 -14.80
C ASN A 136 7.08 8.29 -14.68
N LEU A 137 6.54 7.52 -13.73
CA LEU A 137 6.84 6.10 -13.62
C LEU A 137 6.41 5.38 -14.91
N SER A 138 7.39 4.82 -15.63
CA SER A 138 7.16 4.01 -16.82
C SER A 138 6.76 2.59 -16.42
N ILE A 139 7.65 1.62 -16.54
CA ILE A 139 7.37 0.21 -16.21
C ILE A 139 7.76 -0.08 -14.75
N TRP A 140 8.93 0.37 -14.33
CA TRP A 140 9.44 0.17 -12.98
C TRP A 140 10.37 1.31 -12.57
N GLU A 141 10.63 1.43 -11.28
CA GLU A 141 11.66 2.28 -10.70
C GLU A 141 12.24 1.59 -9.46
N CYS A 142 13.52 1.81 -9.23
CA CYS A 142 14.21 1.36 -8.05
C CYS A 142 14.94 2.55 -7.41
N ILE A 143 14.67 2.81 -6.15
CA ILE A 143 15.20 3.96 -5.42
C ILE A 143 15.98 3.47 -4.22
N ASN A 144 17.26 3.82 -4.16
CA ASN A 144 18.11 3.60 -3.01
C ASN A 144 18.11 4.84 -2.12
N PHE A 145 17.85 4.68 -0.83
CA PHE A 145 17.83 5.78 0.10
C PHE A 145 18.28 5.37 1.52
N GLU A 146 18.68 6.34 2.30
CA GLU A 146 19.09 6.20 3.70
C GLU A 146 18.24 7.04 4.64
N PHE A 147 18.06 6.54 5.86
CA PHE A 147 17.54 7.33 6.96
C PHE A 147 18.72 7.98 7.71
N LYS A 148 18.54 9.24 8.07
CA LYS A 148 19.47 10.01 8.90
C LYS A 148 18.79 10.46 10.18
#